data_285c18197b1064156a299ecdbdc44da5
#
_entry.id   285c18197b1064156a299ecdbdc44da5
#
_cell.length_a   1.000
_cell.length_b   1.000
_cell.length_c   1.000
_cell.angle_alpha   90.00
_cell.angle_beta   90.00
_cell.angle_gamma   90.00
#
_symmetry.space_group_name_H-M   'P 1'
#
loop_
_entity.id
_entity.type
_entity.pdbx_description
1 polymer ?
#
loop_
_entity_poly.entity_id
_entity_poly.type
_entity_poly.pdbx_seq_one_letter_code
_entity_poly.pdbx_strand_id
1 'polypeptide(L)'
;MTEYLAAEIIRDIEGSDCVLDIHASNIYLTEIPQIRINELHEERLLPLAQETNVDFIWIHGASTVLESTFAYSLNNTGTPVLVVEMGVGMRITRSYGDQLVDGILNLMKKMGI
;
A
#
# COMPACT_ATOMS: atom_id res chain seq x y z
N MET A 1 10.94 11.44 19.06
CA MET A 1 11.33 11.81 17.66
C MET A 1 10.56 11.01 16.64
N THR A 2 10.63 9.69 16.68
CA THR A 2 9.94 8.80 15.71
C THR A 2 8.43 8.97 15.73
N GLU A 3 7.82 9.03 16.91
CA GLU A 3 6.37 9.23 17.07
C GLU A 3 5.92 10.59 16.53
N TYR A 4 6.72 11.63 16.76
CA TYR A 4 6.46 12.97 16.23
C TYR A 4 6.50 12.98 14.70
N LEU A 5 7.52 12.35 14.11
CA LEU A 5 7.66 12.25 12.67
C LEU A 5 6.50 11.48 12.04
N ALA A 6 6.12 10.35 12.64
CA ALA A 6 4.98 9.57 12.17
C ALA A 6 3.68 10.39 12.20
N ALA A 7 3.44 11.14 13.28
CA ALA A 7 2.26 11.99 13.41
C ALA A 7 2.23 13.10 12.35
N GLU A 8 3.37 13.72 12.04
CA GLU A 8 3.45 14.75 11.01
C GLU A 8 3.21 14.19 9.61
N ILE A 9 3.78 13.01 9.31
CA ILE A 9 3.54 12.34 8.02
C ILE A 9 2.05 12.01 7.86
N ILE A 10 1.42 11.45 8.89
CA ILE A 10 -0.02 11.14 8.87
C ILE A 10 -0.82 12.41 8.61
N ARG A 11 -0.50 13.49 9.30
CA ARG A 11 -1.19 14.78 9.13
C ARG A 11 -1.07 15.32 7.70
N ASP A 12 0.10 15.19 7.08
CA ASP A 12 0.35 15.69 5.73
C ASP A 12 -0.42 14.92 4.66
N ILE A 13 -0.62 13.63 4.86
CA ILE A 13 -1.24 12.77 3.84
C ILE A 13 -2.71 12.42 4.14
N GLU A 14 -3.18 12.69 5.35
CA GLU A 14 -4.59 12.48 5.71
C GLU A 14 -5.49 13.28 4.77
N GLY A 15 -6.55 12.64 4.28
CA GLY A 15 -7.45 13.24 3.32
C GLY A 15 -7.02 13.13 1.86
N SER A 16 -5.90 12.49 1.56
CA SER A 16 -5.52 12.15 0.18
C SER A 16 -6.55 11.20 -0.44
N ASP A 17 -6.70 11.25 -1.75
CA ASP A 17 -7.63 10.39 -2.48
C ASP A 17 -7.23 8.92 -2.40
N CYS A 18 -5.94 8.63 -2.42
CA CYS A 18 -5.36 7.32 -2.22
C CYS A 18 -3.88 7.44 -1.86
N VAL A 19 -3.43 6.59 -0.96
CA VAL A 19 -2.02 6.50 -0.55
C VAL A 19 -1.47 5.13 -0.92
N LEU A 20 -0.26 5.10 -1.48
CA LEU A 20 0.47 3.86 -1.74
C LEU A 20 1.65 3.79 -0.77
N ASP A 21 1.62 2.82 0.10
CA ASP A 21 2.67 2.54 1.09
C ASP A 21 3.53 1.39 0.55
N ILE A 22 4.69 1.71 -0.01
CA ILE A 22 5.51 0.78 -0.80
C ILE A 22 6.64 0.21 0.05
N HIS A 23 6.70 -1.10 0.13
CA HIS A 23 7.65 -1.86 0.94
C HIS A 23 8.47 -2.87 0.14
N ALA A 24 9.68 -3.16 0.66
CA ALA A 24 10.43 -4.37 0.39
C ALA A 24 10.67 -5.01 1.75
N SER A 25 9.98 -6.10 2.06
CA SER A 25 9.80 -6.56 3.44
C SER A 25 11.07 -7.12 4.10
N ASN A 26 11.98 -7.70 3.33
CA ASN A 26 13.19 -8.31 3.88
C ASN A 26 14.32 -8.38 2.84
N ILE A 27 15.50 -8.86 3.27
CA ILE A 27 16.69 -8.98 2.42
C ILE A 27 16.94 -10.41 1.92
N TYR A 28 16.07 -11.36 2.27
CA TYR A 28 16.28 -12.78 1.99
C TYR A 28 15.41 -13.33 0.87
N LEU A 29 14.19 -12.85 0.74
CA LEU A 29 13.21 -13.34 -0.21
C LEU A 29 12.77 -12.22 -1.14
N THR A 30 12.73 -12.51 -2.42
CA THR A 30 12.12 -11.62 -3.41
C THR A 30 10.63 -11.84 -3.44
N GLU A 31 9.87 -10.81 -3.14
CA GLU A 31 8.41 -10.83 -3.25
C GLU A 31 7.99 -10.32 -4.60
N ILE A 32 7.11 -11.06 -5.27
CA ILE A 32 6.47 -10.55 -6.48
C ILE A 32 5.51 -9.42 -6.10
N PRO A 33 5.26 -8.46 -6.99
CA PRO A 33 4.39 -7.33 -6.69
C PRO A 33 3.03 -7.77 -6.20
N GLN A 34 2.69 -7.33 -5.00
CA GLN A 34 1.44 -7.69 -4.34
C GLN A 34 0.89 -6.53 -3.52
N ILE A 35 -0.41 -6.54 -3.28
CA ILE A 35 -1.05 -5.64 -2.34
C ILE A 35 -1.65 -6.47 -1.21
N ARG A 36 -1.47 -5.98 0.02
CA ARG A 36 -2.06 -6.56 1.22
C ARG A 36 -3.21 -5.69 1.70
N ILE A 37 -4.37 -6.29 1.87
CA ILE A 37 -5.58 -5.61 2.33
C ILE A 37 -6.10 -6.31 3.58
N ASN A 38 -6.42 -5.52 4.61
CA ASN A 38 -7.17 -6.01 5.75
C ASN A 38 -8.64 -6.21 5.33
N GLU A 39 -9.22 -7.35 5.68
CA GLU A 39 -10.62 -7.70 5.35
C GLU A 39 -11.63 -6.63 5.77
N LEU A 40 -11.33 -5.88 6.84
CA LEU A 40 -12.20 -4.79 7.32
C LEU A 40 -12.37 -3.68 6.28
N HIS A 41 -11.44 -3.53 5.36
CA HIS A 41 -11.41 -2.48 4.35
C HIS A 41 -11.50 -3.01 2.92
N GLU A 42 -11.77 -4.31 2.76
CA GLU A 42 -11.81 -4.98 1.45
C GLU A 42 -12.75 -4.27 0.47
N GLU A 43 -13.97 -3.99 0.88
CA GLU A 43 -14.97 -3.40 0.00
C GLU A 43 -14.51 -2.09 -0.64
N ARG A 44 -13.81 -1.27 0.14
CA ARG A 44 -13.30 0.02 -0.33
C ARG A 44 -12.00 -0.10 -1.11
N LEU A 45 -11.08 -0.94 -0.67
CA LEU A 45 -9.72 -1.00 -1.19
C LEU A 45 -9.56 -1.94 -2.38
N LEU A 46 -10.32 -3.02 -2.45
CA LEU A 46 -10.17 -4.01 -3.52
C LEU A 46 -10.34 -3.42 -4.93
N PRO A 47 -11.35 -2.58 -5.20
CA PRO A 47 -11.50 -1.97 -6.51
C PRO A 47 -10.30 -1.10 -6.92
N LEU A 48 -9.68 -0.41 -5.95
CA LEU A 48 -8.48 0.40 -6.19
C LEU A 48 -7.26 -0.49 -6.45
N ALA A 49 -7.09 -1.53 -5.64
CA ALA A 49 -5.97 -2.46 -5.75
C ALA A 49 -5.96 -3.19 -7.10
N GLN A 50 -7.12 -3.52 -7.64
CA GLN A 50 -7.24 -4.20 -8.94
C GLN A 50 -6.70 -3.38 -10.11
N GLU A 51 -6.60 -2.07 -9.96
CA GLU A 51 -6.05 -1.18 -11.02
C GLU A 51 -4.53 -1.05 -10.97
N THR A 52 -3.88 -1.53 -9.91
CA THR A 52 -2.45 -1.25 -9.65
C THR A 52 -1.48 -2.15 -10.40
N ASN A 53 -1.95 -3.06 -11.24
CA ASN A 53 -1.12 -3.95 -12.06
C ASN A 53 -0.20 -4.89 -11.25
N VAL A 54 -0.54 -5.17 -10.00
CA VAL A 54 0.18 -6.16 -9.20
C VAL A 54 -0.18 -7.59 -9.58
N ASP A 55 0.68 -8.54 -9.24
CA ASP A 55 0.46 -9.95 -9.60
C ASP A 55 -0.64 -10.60 -8.77
N PHE A 56 -0.78 -10.20 -7.51
CA PHE A 56 -1.89 -10.69 -6.67
C PHE A 56 -2.25 -9.71 -5.55
N ILE A 57 -3.43 -9.92 -5.00
CA ILE A 57 -3.94 -9.17 -3.86
C ILE A 57 -4.21 -10.16 -2.74
N TRP A 58 -3.60 -9.92 -1.58
CA TRP A 58 -3.79 -10.74 -0.40
C TRP A 58 -4.71 -10.03 0.60
N ILE A 59 -5.88 -10.63 0.80
CA ILE A 59 -6.83 -10.18 1.82
C ILE A 59 -6.60 -11.03 3.06
N HIS A 60 -6.35 -10.38 4.19
CA HIS A 60 -6.04 -11.07 5.44
C HIS A 60 -6.94 -10.61 6.57
N GLY A 61 -7.13 -11.48 7.56
CA GLY A 61 -7.87 -11.17 8.77
C GLY A 61 -7.17 -10.13 9.64
N ALA A 62 -7.94 -9.41 10.42
CA ALA A 62 -7.41 -8.46 11.37
C ALA A 62 -6.47 -9.15 12.37
N SER A 63 -5.31 -8.53 12.60
CA SER A 63 -4.35 -8.93 13.62
C SER A 63 -3.98 -7.72 14.46
N THR A 64 -3.83 -7.91 15.75
CA THR A 64 -3.43 -6.85 16.69
C THR A 64 -2.10 -6.20 16.32
N VAL A 65 -1.21 -6.95 15.68
CA VAL A 65 0.10 -6.43 15.24
C VAL A 65 -0.05 -5.37 14.16
N LEU A 66 -1.10 -5.46 13.34
CA LEU A 66 -1.35 -4.53 12.24
C LEU A 66 -2.02 -3.22 12.69
N GLU A 67 -2.62 -3.22 13.88
CA GLU A 67 -3.33 -2.05 14.41
C GLU A 67 -2.43 -0.84 14.63
N SER A 68 -1.13 -1.05 14.81
CA SER A 68 -0.16 0.03 14.99
C SER A 68 0.48 0.49 13.68
N THR A 69 0.08 -0.08 12.55
CA THR A 69 0.64 0.31 11.26
C THR A 69 0.04 1.61 10.74
N PHE A 70 0.84 2.31 9.96
CA PHE A 70 0.46 3.51 9.26
C PHE A 70 -0.80 3.32 8.38
N ALA A 71 -0.83 2.26 7.59
CA ALA A 71 -1.96 1.94 6.72
C ALA A 71 -3.24 1.69 7.52
N TYR A 72 -3.16 0.98 8.63
CA TYR A 72 -4.30 0.71 9.49
C TYR A 72 -4.90 2.01 10.04
N SER A 73 -4.05 2.89 10.57
CA SER A 73 -4.49 4.16 11.12
C SER A 73 -5.23 5.03 10.11
N LEU A 74 -4.67 5.18 8.91
CA LEU A 74 -5.28 5.99 7.85
C LEU A 74 -6.55 5.37 7.29
N ASN A 75 -6.56 4.06 7.04
CA ASN A 75 -7.75 3.37 6.55
C ASN A 75 -8.92 3.48 7.53
N ASN A 76 -8.65 3.43 8.83
CA ASN A 76 -9.67 3.60 9.86
C ASN A 76 -10.23 5.02 9.94
N THR A 77 -9.47 6.02 9.53
CA THR A 77 -9.90 7.43 9.54
C THR A 77 -10.41 7.92 8.19
N GLY A 78 -10.54 7.03 7.21
CA GLY A 78 -11.18 7.32 5.94
C GLY A 78 -10.25 7.66 4.78
N THR A 79 -8.93 7.66 4.98
CA THR A 79 -7.95 7.85 3.90
C THR A 79 -7.53 6.48 3.37
N PRO A 80 -7.85 6.13 2.10
CA PRO A 80 -7.52 4.80 1.57
C PRO A 80 -6.02 4.63 1.39
N VAL A 81 -5.47 3.56 1.98
CA VAL A 81 -4.06 3.20 1.85
C VAL A 81 -3.94 1.78 1.33
N LEU A 82 -3.18 1.62 0.25
CA LEU A 82 -2.80 0.32 -0.30
C LEU A 82 -1.36 0.02 0.10
N VAL A 83 -1.17 -1.10 0.80
CA VAL A 83 0.17 -1.57 1.17
C VAL A 83 0.71 -2.44 0.04
N VAL A 84 1.75 -1.97 -0.62
CA VAL A 84 2.41 -2.66 -1.73
C VAL A 84 3.69 -3.30 -1.22
N GLU A 85 3.83 -4.60 -1.45
CA GLU A 85 5.07 -5.34 -1.19
C GLU A 85 5.65 -5.80 -2.51
N MET A 86 6.92 -5.52 -2.77
CA MET A 86 7.58 -6.00 -3.99
C MET A 86 9.10 -5.99 -3.88
N GLY A 87 9.71 -6.95 -4.55
CA GLY A 87 11.16 -7.05 -4.62
C GLY A 87 11.79 -7.55 -3.34
N VAL A 88 13.04 -7.19 -3.13
CA VAL A 88 13.84 -7.58 -1.97
C VAL A 88 14.65 -6.39 -1.49
N GLY A 89 14.83 -6.27 -0.20
CA GLY A 89 15.64 -5.21 0.40
C GLY A 89 17.08 -5.22 -0.16
N MET A 90 17.68 -4.05 -0.23
CA MET A 90 19.06 -3.83 -0.73
C MET A 90 19.25 -4.04 -2.24
N ARG A 91 18.18 -4.29 -3.01
CA ARG A 91 18.23 -4.44 -4.47
C ARG A 91 17.10 -3.69 -5.16
N ILE A 92 17.40 -3.24 -6.37
CA ILE A 92 16.39 -2.62 -7.25
C ILE A 92 16.02 -3.62 -8.34
N THR A 93 14.73 -3.97 -8.39
CA THR A 93 14.17 -4.77 -9.47
C THR A 93 13.37 -3.84 -10.39
N ARG A 94 13.99 -3.37 -11.46
CA ARG A 94 13.41 -2.35 -12.35
C ARG A 94 12.08 -2.77 -12.95
N SER A 95 11.95 -4.04 -13.34
CA SER A 95 10.70 -4.56 -13.90
C SER A 95 9.50 -4.42 -12.95
N TYR A 96 9.73 -4.58 -11.65
CA TYR A 96 8.67 -4.38 -10.64
C TYR A 96 8.32 -2.90 -10.49
N GLY A 97 9.33 -2.02 -10.52
CA GLY A 97 9.10 -0.59 -10.50
C GLY A 97 8.29 -0.11 -11.71
N ASP A 98 8.65 -0.55 -12.89
CA ASP A 98 7.93 -0.23 -14.13
C ASP A 98 6.50 -0.74 -14.08
N GLN A 99 6.31 -1.97 -13.61
CA GLN A 99 4.99 -2.57 -13.42
C GLN A 99 4.11 -1.73 -12.49
N LEU A 100 4.66 -1.29 -11.36
CA LEU A 100 3.91 -0.47 -10.41
C LEU A 100 3.62 0.93 -10.96
N VAL A 101 4.55 1.54 -11.67
CA VAL A 101 4.32 2.85 -12.32
C VAL A 101 3.14 2.76 -13.28
N ASP A 102 3.08 1.73 -14.13
CA ASP A 102 1.94 1.49 -15.02
C ASP A 102 0.65 1.33 -14.20
N GLY A 103 0.72 0.60 -13.10
CA GLY A 103 -0.40 0.44 -12.18
C GLY A 103 -0.87 1.74 -11.55
N ILE A 104 0.05 2.61 -11.12
CA ILE A 104 -0.27 3.93 -10.58
C ILE A 104 -1.01 4.78 -11.62
N LEU A 105 -0.53 4.79 -12.86
CA LEU A 105 -1.17 5.52 -13.94
C LEU A 105 -2.58 4.98 -14.23
N ASN A 106 -2.76 3.67 -14.19
CA ASN A 106 -4.08 3.04 -14.33
C ASN A 106 -5.02 3.47 -13.19
N LEU A 107 -4.52 3.45 -11.96
CA LEU A 107 -5.28 3.86 -10.79
C LEU A 107 -5.70 5.33 -10.88
N MET A 108 -4.78 6.21 -11.22
CA MET A 108 -5.08 7.64 -11.41
C MET A 108 -6.17 7.84 -12.47
N LYS A 109 -6.05 7.17 -13.59
CA LYS A 109 -7.07 7.21 -14.66
C LYS A 109 -8.43 6.72 -14.16
N LYS A 110 -8.45 5.64 -13.41
CA LYS A 110 -9.68 5.10 -12.80
C LYS A 110 -10.33 6.10 -11.84
N MET A 111 -9.53 6.84 -11.12
CA MET A 111 -9.99 7.86 -10.16
C MET A 111 -10.34 9.18 -10.82
N GLY A 112 -10.13 9.33 -12.12
CA GLY A 112 -10.42 10.55 -12.86
C GLY A 112 -9.37 11.66 -12.71
N ILE A 113 -8.15 11.25 -12.40
CA ILE A 113 -7.04 12.19 -12.22
C ILE A 113 -6.24 12.33 -13.52
#